data_ca09d057b20c4e602937eeef79dbca0f
#
_entry.id   ca09d057b20c4e602937eeef79dbca0f
#
_cell.length_a   1.000
_cell.length_b   1.000
_cell.length_c   1.000
_cell.angle_alpha   90.00
_cell.angle_beta   90.00
_cell.angle_gamma   90.00
#
_symmetry.space_group_name_H-M   'P 1'
#
loop_
_entity.id
_entity.type
_entity.pdbx_description
1 polymer ?
#
loop_
_entity_poly.entity_id
_entity_poly.type
_entity_poly.pdbx_seq_one_letter_code
_entity_poly.pdbx_strand_id
1 'polypeptide(L)'
;MLFRSHECGIELSFDMANEISQKTPNLCHLAPAGNTYMEDLERAGGVYAVMAELSKAGLLDTGLMTCTGKTVAENLAGVVNRDPEIIRPIEAPYSKTGGIAVLKGNLAPDGCVVKQSAVAPEMMVHEGPARVFDSEEDAIQAIYAGKIVAGDVVVIRYEGPKGGPGMREMLNPTSAIAGMGLDKDVALITDGRFSGATRGASIGHV
;
A
#
# COMPACT_ATOMS: atom_id res chain seq x y z
N MET A 1 -8.68 -1.52 9.49
CA MET A 1 -8.89 -2.98 9.66
C MET A 1 -8.52 -3.43 11.06
N LEU A 2 -7.29 -3.24 11.52
CA LEU A 2 -6.80 -3.60 12.86
C LEU A 2 -7.69 -3.10 14.01
N PHE A 3 -8.18 -1.85 13.94
CA PHE A 3 -9.07 -1.29 14.96
C PHE A 3 -10.37 -2.11 15.09
N ARG A 4 -11.01 -2.45 13.98
CA ARG A 4 -12.27 -3.21 14.02
C ARG A 4 -12.08 -4.64 14.48
N SER A 5 -10.99 -5.30 14.10
CA SER A 5 -10.67 -6.65 14.57
C SER A 5 -10.41 -6.65 16.07
N HIS A 6 -9.70 -5.64 16.60
CA HIS A 6 -9.45 -5.48 18.02
C HIS A 6 -10.75 -5.34 18.81
N GLU A 7 -11.67 -4.47 18.38
CA GLU A 7 -12.98 -4.29 19.02
C GLU A 7 -13.85 -5.56 18.99
N CYS A 8 -13.64 -6.41 18.00
CA CYS A 8 -14.33 -7.70 17.89
C CYS A 8 -13.59 -8.85 18.62
N GLY A 9 -12.48 -8.58 19.30
CA GLY A 9 -11.64 -9.59 19.94
C GLY A 9 -10.95 -10.53 18.95
N ILE A 10 -10.79 -10.10 17.68
CA ILE A 10 -10.15 -10.89 16.61
C ILE A 10 -8.72 -10.40 16.46
N GLU A 11 -7.76 -11.29 16.67
CA GLU A 11 -6.35 -11.01 16.41
C GLU A 11 -6.11 -10.94 14.89
N LEU A 12 -5.49 -9.85 14.43
CA LEU A 12 -5.06 -9.66 13.06
C LEU A 12 -3.60 -9.23 13.06
N SER A 13 -2.71 -10.16 12.75
CA SER A 13 -1.27 -9.93 12.71
C SER A 13 -0.81 -9.42 11.34
N PHE A 14 0.40 -8.86 11.28
CA PHE A 14 1.06 -8.52 10.02
C PHE A 14 1.35 -9.77 9.18
N ASP A 15 1.62 -10.91 9.79
CA ASP A 15 1.85 -12.16 9.07
C ASP A 15 0.56 -12.61 8.34
N MET A 16 -0.59 -12.55 9.00
CA MET A 16 -1.89 -12.81 8.35
C MET A 16 -2.17 -11.85 7.19
N ALA A 17 -1.91 -10.55 7.39
CA ALA A 17 -2.07 -9.55 6.33
C ALA A 17 -1.15 -9.83 5.14
N ASN A 18 0.09 -10.24 5.40
CA ASN A 18 1.04 -10.62 4.38
C ASN A 18 0.61 -11.88 3.61
N GLU A 19 0.15 -12.91 4.31
CA GLU A 19 -0.38 -14.13 3.68
C GLU A 19 -1.56 -13.85 2.76
N ILE A 20 -2.49 -13.00 3.19
CA ILE A 20 -3.63 -12.58 2.37
C ILE A 20 -3.13 -11.83 1.13
N SER A 21 -2.20 -10.90 1.31
CA SER A 21 -1.62 -10.16 0.19
C SER A 21 -0.90 -11.08 -0.80
N GLN A 22 -0.13 -12.04 -0.32
CA GLN A 22 0.56 -13.01 -1.19
C GLN A 22 -0.38 -13.86 -2.05
N LYS A 23 -1.60 -14.12 -1.56
CA LYS A 23 -2.61 -14.96 -2.24
C LYS A 23 -3.58 -14.14 -3.10
N THR A 24 -3.63 -12.81 -2.91
CA THR A 24 -4.60 -11.93 -3.57
C THR A 24 -3.94 -11.20 -4.73
N PRO A 25 -4.28 -11.49 -5.99
CA PRO A 25 -3.64 -10.86 -7.13
C PRO A 25 -4.02 -9.38 -7.26
N ASN A 26 -3.15 -8.62 -7.93
CA ASN A 26 -3.43 -7.23 -8.29
C ASN A 26 -4.16 -7.18 -9.63
N LEU A 27 -5.41 -6.74 -9.62
CA LEU A 27 -6.28 -6.70 -10.79
C LEU A 27 -6.44 -5.31 -11.40
N CYS A 28 -6.03 -4.23 -10.70
CA CYS A 28 -6.25 -2.86 -11.13
C CYS A 28 -5.01 -1.99 -10.89
N HIS A 29 -4.66 -1.15 -11.87
CA HIS A 29 -3.60 -0.14 -11.76
C HIS A 29 -4.19 1.27 -11.72
N LEU A 30 -4.73 1.66 -10.56
CA LEU A 30 -5.34 2.96 -10.36
C LEU A 30 -4.30 4.04 -10.08
N ALA A 31 -4.58 5.27 -10.55
CA ALA A 31 -3.78 6.45 -10.24
C ALA A 31 -3.64 6.66 -8.71
N PRO A 32 -2.48 7.11 -8.22
CA PRO A 32 -1.29 7.57 -8.94
C PRO A 32 -0.28 6.47 -9.31
N ALA A 33 -0.48 5.23 -8.88
CA ALA A 33 0.43 4.11 -9.18
C ALA A 33 0.28 3.61 -10.63
N GLY A 34 -0.88 3.81 -11.25
CA GLY A 34 -1.18 3.53 -12.64
C GLY A 34 -1.85 4.73 -13.32
N ASN A 35 -2.36 4.50 -14.54
CA ASN A 35 -2.96 5.54 -15.37
C ASN A 35 -4.50 5.45 -15.44
N THR A 36 -5.11 4.56 -14.70
CA THR A 36 -6.56 4.35 -14.65
C THR A 36 -7.16 5.13 -13.49
N TYR A 37 -8.26 5.82 -13.72
CA TYR A 37 -8.96 6.60 -12.70
C TYR A 37 -10.17 5.85 -12.12
N MET A 38 -10.72 6.34 -11.01
CA MET A 38 -11.89 5.73 -10.37
C MET A 38 -13.14 5.74 -11.26
N GLU A 39 -13.26 6.72 -12.15
CA GLU A 39 -14.33 6.80 -13.15
C GLU A 39 -14.23 5.66 -14.18
N ASP A 40 -13.02 5.30 -14.57
CA ASP A 40 -12.77 4.17 -15.48
C ASP A 40 -13.11 2.86 -14.77
N LEU A 41 -12.70 2.71 -13.51
CA LEU A 41 -13.07 1.56 -12.69
C LEU A 41 -14.58 1.40 -12.59
N GLU A 42 -15.32 2.48 -12.34
CA GLU A 42 -16.78 2.45 -12.25
C GLU A 42 -17.42 2.02 -13.57
N ARG A 43 -16.96 2.55 -14.70
CA ARG A 43 -17.42 2.13 -16.04
C ARG A 43 -17.16 0.66 -16.31
N ALA A 44 -16.02 0.13 -15.86
CA ALA A 44 -15.66 -1.28 -15.98
C ALA A 44 -16.51 -2.22 -15.12
N GLY A 45 -17.28 -1.70 -14.17
CA GLY A 45 -18.15 -2.45 -13.27
C GLY A 45 -17.87 -2.24 -11.79
N GLY A 46 -16.96 -1.33 -11.47
CA GLY A 46 -16.68 -0.87 -10.11
C GLY A 46 -16.06 -1.93 -9.20
N VAL A 47 -16.12 -1.66 -7.91
CA VAL A 47 -15.59 -2.57 -6.87
C VAL A 47 -16.28 -3.94 -6.92
N TYR A 48 -17.56 -3.99 -7.25
CA TYR A 48 -18.28 -5.27 -7.37
C TYR A 48 -17.72 -6.16 -8.49
N ALA A 49 -17.28 -5.58 -9.61
CA ALA A 49 -16.66 -6.37 -10.67
C ALA A 49 -15.29 -6.93 -10.24
N VAL A 50 -14.50 -6.16 -9.47
CA VAL A 50 -13.27 -6.66 -8.85
C VAL A 50 -13.57 -7.80 -7.89
N MET A 51 -14.58 -7.65 -7.03
CA MET A 51 -15.00 -8.72 -6.12
C MET A 51 -15.49 -9.97 -6.86
N ALA A 52 -16.22 -9.78 -7.97
CA ALA A 52 -16.67 -10.89 -8.80
C ALA A 52 -15.49 -11.66 -9.43
N GLU A 53 -14.45 -10.95 -9.89
CA GLU A 53 -13.21 -11.59 -10.36
C GLU A 53 -12.51 -12.39 -9.25
N LEU A 54 -12.34 -11.80 -8.06
CA LEU A 54 -11.72 -12.48 -6.91
C LEU A 54 -12.54 -13.70 -6.45
N SER A 55 -13.87 -13.64 -6.53
CA SER A 55 -14.75 -14.76 -6.13
C SER A 55 -14.59 -15.99 -7.02
N LYS A 56 -14.22 -15.83 -8.30
CA LYS A 56 -13.95 -16.95 -9.22
C LYS A 56 -12.81 -17.84 -8.75
N ALA A 57 -11.84 -17.26 -8.03
CA ALA A 57 -10.69 -17.97 -7.45
C ALA A 57 -10.92 -18.40 -5.99
N GLY A 58 -12.13 -18.24 -5.44
CA GLY A 58 -12.43 -18.58 -4.06
C GLY A 58 -11.74 -17.69 -3.02
N LEU A 59 -11.33 -16.48 -3.41
CA LEU A 59 -10.62 -15.53 -2.54
C LEU A 59 -11.56 -14.67 -1.68
N LEU A 60 -12.87 -14.85 -1.83
CA LEU A 60 -13.91 -14.20 -1.03
C LEU A 60 -14.83 -15.24 -0.39
N ASP A 61 -15.16 -15.07 0.88
CA ASP A 61 -16.26 -15.78 1.50
C ASP A 61 -17.58 -15.13 1.03
N THR A 62 -18.18 -15.74 0.02
CA THR A 62 -19.39 -15.21 -0.62
C THR A 62 -20.66 -15.49 0.19
N GLY A 63 -20.59 -16.34 1.24
CA GLY A 63 -21.70 -16.64 2.15
C GLY A 63 -21.93 -15.55 3.22
N LEU A 64 -20.98 -14.64 3.41
CA LEU A 64 -21.08 -13.61 4.45
C LEU A 64 -22.22 -12.62 4.17
N MET A 65 -22.98 -12.30 5.23
CA MET A 65 -24.04 -11.29 5.21
C MET A 65 -23.44 -9.89 5.13
N THR A 66 -24.03 -9.04 4.32
CA THR A 66 -23.59 -7.64 4.14
C THR A 66 -24.59 -6.65 4.73
N CYS A 67 -24.23 -5.38 4.77
CA CYS A 67 -25.09 -4.29 5.23
C CYS A 67 -26.35 -4.06 4.33
N THR A 68 -26.39 -4.66 3.16
CA THR A 68 -27.56 -4.62 2.27
C THR A 68 -28.65 -5.61 2.69
N GLY A 69 -28.42 -6.44 3.70
CA GLY A 69 -29.31 -7.52 4.11
C GLY A 69 -29.27 -8.74 3.17
N LYS A 70 -28.28 -8.76 2.26
CA LYS A 70 -28.03 -9.87 1.33
C LYS A 70 -26.61 -10.39 1.55
N THR A 71 -26.36 -11.62 1.13
CA THR A 71 -25.01 -12.19 1.12
C THR A 71 -24.14 -11.52 0.06
N VAL A 72 -22.83 -11.73 0.17
CA VAL A 72 -21.88 -11.29 -0.88
C VAL A 72 -22.24 -11.93 -2.22
N ALA A 73 -22.57 -13.23 -2.24
CA ALA A 73 -23.00 -13.93 -3.47
C ALA A 73 -24.22 -13.27 -4.12
N GLU A 74 -25.25 -12.95 -3.33
CA GLU A 74 -26.46 -12.30 -3.83
C GLU A 74 -26.18 -10.89 -4.38
N ASN A 75 -25.27 -10.13 -3.75
CA ASN A 75 -24.86 -8.81 -4.23
C ASN A 75 -24.01 -8.87 -5.51
N LEU A 76 -23.27 -9.96 -5.71
CA LEU A 76 -22.47 -10.18 -6.91
C LEU A 76 -23.24 -10.84 -8.05
N ALA A 77 -24.48 -11.28 -7.82
CA ALA A 77 -25.29 -11.93 -8.84
C ALA A 77 -25.51 -11.01 -10.05
N GLY A 78 -25.08 -11.46 -11.22
CA GLY A 78 -25.21 -10.69 -12.47
C GLY A 78 -24.19 -9.55 -12.65
N VAL A 79 -23.24 -9.38 -11.72
CA VAL A 79 -22.15 -8.43 -11.88
C VAL A 79 -21.17 -8.94 -12.93
N VAL A 80 -20.79 -8.07 -13.87
CA VAL A 80 -19.90 -8.39 -14.99
C VAL A 80 -18.76 -7.42 -15.05
N ASN A 81 -17.56 -7.91 -15.24
CA ASN A 81 -16.41 -7.10 -15.64
C ASN A 81 -16.61 -6.68 -17.11
N ARG A 82 -16.82 -5.39 -17.34
CA ARG A 82 -17.15 -4.81 -18.65
C ARG A 82 -15.91 -4.39 -19.43
N ASP A 83 -14.77 -4.25 -18.75
CA ASP A 83 -13.52 -3.82 -19.36
C ASP A 83 -12.31 -4.55 -18.75
N PRO A 84 -11.83 -5.62 -19.40
CA PRO A 84 -10.68 -6.40 -18.94
C PRO A 84 -9.34 -5.64 -19.00
N GLU A 85 -9.27 -4.50 -19.67
CA GLU A 85 -8.08 -3.65 -19.66
C GLU A 85 -7.98 -2.80 -18.38
N ILE A 86 -9.13 -2.48 -17.78
CA ILE A 86 -9.23 -1.72 -16.52
C ILE A 86 -9.19 -2.64 -15.31
N ILE A 87 -10.02 -3.70 -15.33
CA ILE A 87 -10.06 -4.75 -14.31
C ILE A 87 -9.56 -6.03 -14.96
N ARG A 88 -8.33 -6.39 -14.68
CA ARG A 88 -7.76 -7.63 -15.24
C ARG A 88 -8.54 -8.85 -14.76
N PRO A 89 -8.79 -9.81 -15.65
CA PRO A 89 -9.38 -11.08 -15.24
C PRO A 89 -8.45 -11.82 -14.28
N ILE A 90 -9.02 -12.65 -13.42
CA ILE A 90 -8.28 -13.38 -12.39
C ILE A 90 -7.18 -14.29 -12.96
N GLU A 91 -7.35 -14.74 -14.19
CA GLU A 91 -6.40 -15.61 -14.90
C GLU A 91 -5.19 -14.85 -15.47
N ALA A 92 -5.31 -13.51 -15.63
CA ALA A 92 -4.27 -12.65 -16.22
C ALA A 92 -4.09 -11.34 -15.43
N PRO A 93 -3.79 -11.40 -14.13
CA PRO A 93 -3.62 -10.22 -13.28
C PRO A 93 -2.38 -9.42 -13.65
N TYR A 94 -2.29 -8.15 -13.22
CA TYR A 94 -1.05 -7.36 -13.29
C TYR A 94 0.07 -7.97 -12.46
N SER A 95 -0.26 -8.52 -11.29
CA SER A 95 0.64 -9.28 -10.43
C SER A 95 -0.13 -10.42 -9.76
N LYS A 96 0.53 -11.55 -9.58
CA LYS A 96 -0.03 -12.72 -8.86
C LYS A 96 -0.15 -12.48 -7.36
N THR A 97 0.51 -11.46 -6.83
CA THR A 97 0.50 -11.05 -5.43
C THR A 97 -0.11 -9.66 -5.29
N GLY A 98 -0.56 -9.34 -4.09
CA GLY A 98 -1.13 -8.03 -3.76
C GLY A 98 -0.10 -6.91 -3.76
N GLY A 99 -0.60 -5.67 -3.64
CA GLY A 99 0.22 -4.47 -3.69
C GLY A 99 0.93 -4.11 -2.38
N ILE A 100 0.69 -4.86 -1.30
CA ILE A 100 1.29 -4.62 0.02
C ILE A 100 2.19 -5.78 0.38
N ALA A 101 3.38 -5.49 0.92
CA ALA A 101 4.24 -6.47 1.55
C ALA A 101 4.58 -6.06 2.98
N VAL A 102 4.65 -7.04 3.86
CA VAL A 102 5.21 -6.88 5.20
C VAL A 102 6.66 -7.35 5.17
N LEU A 103 7.54 -6.46 5.59
CA LEU A 103 8.99 -6.72 5.68
C LEU A 103 9.38 -6.89 7.15
N LYS A 104 10.41 -7.69 7.39
CA LYS A 104 11.00 -7.89 8.72
C LYS A 104 12.50 -7.75 8.65
N GLY A 105 13.10 -7.22 9.69
CA GLY A 105 14.55 -7.05 9.81
C GLY A 105 14.94 -6.51 11.18
N ASN A 106 16.22 -6.23 11.35
CA ASN A 106 16.73 -5.71 12.62
C ASN A 106 16.19 -4.33 13.01
N LEU A 107 15.77 -3.50 12.03
CA LEU A 107 15.10 -2.22 12.29
C LEU A 107 13.60 -2.39 12.61
N ALA A 108 12.98 -3.43 12.11
CA ALA A 108 11.55 -3.72 12.28
C ALA A 108 11.35 -5.20 12.57
N PRO A 109 11.73 -5.70 13.75
CA PRO A 109 11.62 -7.13 14.09
C PRO A 109 10.17 -7.61 14.11
N ASP A 110 9.23 -6.75 14.50
CA ASP A 110 7.80 -7.03 14.53
C ASP A 110 7.11 -6.82 13.18
N GLY A 111 7.82 -6.24 12.24
CA GLY A 111 7.35 -5.99 10.88
C GLY A 111 7.16 -4.51 10.55
N CYS A 112 7.23 -4.21 9.26
CA CYS A 112 6.90 -2.92 8.67
C CYS A 112 6.20 -3.14 7.34
N VAL A 113 5.62 -2.09 6.77
CA VAL A 113 4.76 -2.20 5.59
C VAL A 113 5.31 -1.37 4.44
N VAL A 114 5.32 -1.97 3.25
CA VAL A 114 5.62 -1.28 2.00
C VAL A 114 4.51 -1.51 0.98
N LYS A 115 4.18 -0.48 0.21
CA LYS A 115 3.36 -0.60 -0.99
C LYS A 115 4.24 -1.08 -2.15
N GLN A 116 4.51 -2.39 -2.21
CA GLN A 116 5.42 -2.97 -3.20
C GLN A 116 5.01 -2.68 -4.66
N SER A 117 3.71 -2.52 -4.93
CA SER A 117 3.22 -2.16 -6.26
C SER A 117 3.62 -0.76 -6.75
N ALA A 118 4.14 0.08 -5.87
CA ALA A 118 4.60 1.43 -6.18
C ALA A 118 6.14 1.56 -6.16
N VAL A 119 6.84 0.48 -5.82
CA VAL A 119 8.31 0.43 -5.81
C VAL A 119 8.81 0.08 -7.21
N ALA A 120 9.73 0.89 -7.72
CA ALA A 120 10.39 0.61 -8.99
C ALA A 120 11.24 -0.68 -8.88
N PRO A 121 11.32 -1.51 -9.94
CA PRO A 121 12.05 -2.77 -9.89
C PRO A 121 13.49 -2.63 -9.41
N GLU A 122 14.18 -1.55 -9.79
CA GLU A 122 15.54 -1.22 -9.38
C GLU A 122 15.68 -0.89 -7.90
N MET A 123 14.58 -0.47 -7.25
CA MET A 123 14.52 -0.13 -5.83
C MET A 123 14.03 -1.28 -4.94
N MET A 124 13.74 -2.45 -5.51
CA MET A 124 13.36 -3.64 -4.73
C MET A 124 14.53 -4.16 -3.87
N VAL A 125 15.75 -3.84 -4.25
CA VAL A 125 16.96 -3.99 -3.45
C VAL A 125 17.70 -2.67 -3.46
N HIS A 126 17.85 -2.05 -2.29
CA HIS A 126 18.48 -0.75 -2.17
C HIS A 126 19.40 -0.71 -0.95
N GLU A 127 20.57 -0.14 -1.12
CA GLU A 127 21.54 0.11 -0.06
C GLU A 127 22.10 1.51 -0.21
N GLY A 128 22.19 2.25 0.89
CA GLY A 128 22.69 3.62 0.83
C GLY A 128 22.89 4.26 2.21
N PRO A 129 23.51 5.46 2.23
CA PRO A 129 23.71 6.21 3.45
C PRO A 129 22.39 6.59 4.12
N ALA A 130 22.26 6.33 5.42
CA ALA A 130 21.09 6.77 6.19
C ALA A 130 21.18 8.27 6.49
N ARG A 131 20.12 9.01 6.14
CA ARG A 131 19.89 10.41 6.53
C ARG A 131 18.78 10.43 7.56
N VAL A 132 19.14 10.53 8.84
CA VAL A 132 18.22 10.35 9.97
C VAL A 132 17.72 11.71 10.46
N PHE A 133 16.40 11.81 10.64
CA PHE A 133 15.70 12.99 11.13
C PHE A 133 14.75 12.59 12.27
N ASP A 134 14.63 13.47 13.27
CA ASP A 134 13.78 13.27 14.44
C ASP A 134 12.39 13.89 14.28
N SER A 135 12.12 14.50 13.12
CA SER A 135 10.80 15.02 12.75
C SER A 135 10.60 15.02 11.24
N GLU A 136 9.34 15.04 10.82
CA GLU A 136 8.95 15.21 9.42
C GLU A 136 9.45 16.57 8.88
N GLU A 137 9.33 17.63 9.71
CA GLU A 137 9.70 18.98 9.36
C GLU A 137 11.17 19.12 9.00
N ASP A 138 12.06 18.55 9.81
CA ASP A 138 13.51 18.59 9.57
C ASP A 138 13.86 17.82 8.28
N ALA A 139 13.22 16.69 8.05
CA ALA A 139 13.40 15.93 6.82
C ALA A 139 12.99 16.73 5.59
N ILE A 140 11.83 17.38 5.61
CA ILE A 140 11.32 18.22 4.52
C ILE A 140 12.29 19.37 4.22
N GLN A 141 12.77 20.06 5.26
CA GLN A 141 13.75 21.14 5.10
C GLN A 141 15.05 20.65 4.45
N ALA A 142 15.53 19.46 4.85
CA ALA A 142 16.74 18.87 4.27
C ALA A 142 16.53 18.47 2.81
N ILE A 143 15.36 17.92 2.45
CA ILE A 143 15.02 17.57 1.07
C ILE A 143 15.02 18.82 0.19
N TYR A 144 14.29 19.89 0.57
CA TYR A 144 14.24 21.13 -0.19
C TYR A 144 15.56 21.87 -0.26
N ALA A 145 16.40 21.72 0.77
CA ALA A 145 17.76 22.29 0.76
C ALA A 145 18.76 21.50 -0.12
N GLY A 146 18.32 20.45 -0.81
CA GLY A 146 19.16 19.61 -1.66
C GLY A 146 20.21 18.78 -0.90
N LYS A 147 19.98 18.53 0.39
CA LYS A 147 20.87 17.70 1.23
C LYS A 147 20.64 16.20 1.03
N ILE A 148 19.52 15.82 0.43
CA ILE A 148 19.19 14.45 0.06
C ILE A 148 19.54 14.26 -1.41
N VAL A 149 20.28 13.21 -1.71
CA VAL A 149 20.77 12.91 -3.06
C VAL A 149 20.40 11.47 -3.45
N ALA A 150 20.49 11.18 -4.74
CA ALA A 150 20.26 9.82 -5.26
C ALA A 150 21.13 8.80 -4.49
N GLY A 151 20.53 7.70 -4.11
CA GLY A 151 21.15 6.63 -3.31
C GLY A 151 20.97 6.74 -1.80
N ASP A 152 20.49 7.88 -1.28
CA ASP A 152 20.25 8.04 0.15
C ASP A 152 19.06 7.21 0.65
N VAL A 153 19.10 6.85 1.94
CA VAL A 153 17.96 6.30 2.70
C VAL A 153 17.54 7.34 3.73
N VAL A 154 16.40 7.99 3.51
CA VAL A 154 15.84 8.96 4.47
C VAL A 154 15.12 8.19 5.58
N VAL A 155 15.47 8.47 6.84
CA VAL A 155 14.86 7.85 8.01
C VAL A 155 14.22 8.93 8.86
N ILE A 156 12.90 8.90 9.02
CA ILE A 156 12.15 9.83 9.88
C ILE A 156 11.60 9.02 11.05
N ARG A 157 11.97 9.40 12.25
CA ARG A 157 11.62 8.70 13.48
C ARG A 157 10.86 9.59 14.46
N TYR A 158 10.23 8.97 15.47
CA TYR A 158 9.42 9.62 16.50
C TYR A 158 8.12 10.26 15.97
N GLU A 159 7.59 9.74 14.88
CA GLU A 159 6.32 10.15 14.26
C GLU A 159 5.24 9.07 14.42
N GLY A 160 5.59 7.94 15.00
CA GLY A 160 4.71 6.82 15.30
C GLY A 160 4.07 6.88 16.68
N PRO A 161 3.35 5.84 17.10
CA PRO A 161 2.63 5.80 18.38
C PRO A 161 3.54 5.62 19.59
N LYS A 162 4.77 5.14 19.42
CA LYS A 162 5.75 4.99 20.50
C LYS A 162 6.74 6.14 20.45
N GLY A 163 6.55 7.14 21.31
CA GLY A 163 7.46 8.27 21.45
C GLY A 163 7.20 9.44 20.50
N GLY A 164 6.15 9.37 19.70
CA GLY A 164 5.72 10.42 18.78
C GLY A 164 4.24 10.81 18.98
N PRO A 165 3.72 11.69 18.11
CA PRO A 165 2.35 12.20 18.21
C PRO A 165 1.27 11.18 17.81
N GLY A 166 1.65 10.00 17.38
CA GLY A 166 0.77 8.97 16.86
C GLY A 166 1.19 8.49 15.47
N MET A 167 0.27 8.04 14.67
CA MET A 167 0.55 7.46 13.34
C MET A 167 0.49 8.57 12.27
N ARG A 168 1.45 9.48 12.27
CA ARG A 168 1.52 10.61 11.34
C ARG A 168 1.71 10.13 9.90
N GLU A 169 0.99 10.73 8.97
CA GLU A 169 1.10 10.42 7.54
C GLU A 169 2.19 11.24 6.87
N MET A 170 3.17 10.58 6.24
CA MET A 170 4.33 11.18 5.60
C MET A 170 4.02 11.67 4.17
N LEU A 171 2.98 12.47 3.98
CA LEU A 171 2.59 12.99 2.67
C LEU A 171 3.62 13.99 2.14
N ASN A 172 4.05 14.94 2.97
CA ASN A 172 4.96 16.00 2.55
C ASN A 172 6.36 15.50 2.17
N PRO A 173 7.03 14.62 2.95
CA PRO A 173 8.32 14.06 2.56
C PRO A 173 8.25 13.29 1.24
N THR A 174 7.22 12.46 1.04
CA THR A 174 7.06 11.72 -0.21
C THR A 174 6.84 12.64 -1.41
N SER A 175 6.02 13.69 -1.23
CA SER A 175 5.78 14.70 -2.26
C SER A 175 7.03 15.51 -2.57
N ALA A 176 7.82 15.86 -1.55
CA ALA A 176 9.07 16.59 -1.71
C ALA A 176 10.12 15.76 -2.48
N ILE A 177 10.31 14.48 -2.09
CA ILE A 177 11.20 13.54 -2.81
C ILE A 177 10.77 13.39 -4.27
N ALA A 178 9.47 13.20 -4.53
CA ALA A 178 8.95 13.08 -5.90
C ALA A 178 9.10 14.39 -6.68
N GLY A 179 8.85 15.54 -6.04
CA GLY A 179 9.00 16.87 -6.64
C GLY A 179 10.45 17.20 -7.00
N MET A 180 11.41 16.64 -6.28
CA MET A 180 12.84 16.74 -6.57
C MET A 180 13.33 15.71 -7.60
N GLY A 181 12.43 14.82 -8.09
CA GLY A 181 12.77 13.77 -9.05
C GLY A 181 13.58 12.61 -8.47
N LEU A 182 13.51 12.40 -7.15
CA LEU A 182 14.30 11.41 -6.42
C LEU A 182 13.51 10.17 -6.01
N ASP A 183 12.25 10.05 -6.42
CA ASP A 183 11.34 8.96 -6.03
C ASP A 183 11.76 7.57 -6.52
N LYS A 184 12.68 7.51 -7.49
CA LYS A 184 13.26 6.26 -8.01
C LYS A 184 14.64 5.93 -7.47
N ASP A 185 15.23 6.83 -6.68
CA ASP A 185 16.64 6.73 -6.26
C ASP A 185 16.83 6.87 -4.74
N VAL A 186 15.78 7.24 -4.02
CA VAL A 186 15.81 7.46 -2.56
C VAL A 186 14.76 6.57 -1.89
N ALA A 187 15.16 5.85 -0.86
CA ALA A 187 14.24 5.13 0.01
C ALA A 187 13.83 6.00 1.21
N LEU A 188 12.60 5.85 1.69
CA LEU A 188 12.07 6.54 2.85
C LEU A 188 11.59 5.52 3.89
N ILE A 189 12.04 5.65 5.13
CA ILE A 189 11.69 4.78 6.26
C ILE A 189 11.12 5.63 7.39
N THR A 190 10.01 5.19 8.01
CA THR A 190 9.44 5.89 9.17
C THR A 190 8.65 4.95 10.08
N ASP A 191 8.58 5.29 11.36
CA ASP A 191 7.63 4.71 12.34
C ASP A 191 6.22 5.31 12.22
N GLY A 192 6.05 6.35 11.40
CA GLY A 192 4.76 6.86 10.95
C GLY A 192 4.14 5.97 9.86
N ARG A 193 3.27 6.54 9.02
CA ARG A 193 2.58 5.82 7.94
C ARG A 193 2.66 6.53 6.60
N PHE A 194 2.38 5.78 5.54
CA PHE A 194 2.20 6.30 4.20
C PHE A 194 0.78 6.06 3.70
N SER A 195 0.30 6.92 2.79
CA SER A 195 -0.98 6.74 2.12
C SER A 195 -0.88 5.77 0.94
N GLY A 196 -2.05 5.35 0.44
CA GLY A 196 -2.14 4.58 -0.80
C GLY A 196 -1.65 5.32 -2.05
N ALA A 197 -1.55 6.66 -1.98
CA ALA A 197 -1.07 7.52 -3.06
C ALA A 197 0.47 7.61 -3.13
N THR A 198 1.19 7.03 -2.17
CA THR A 198 2.65 7.08 -2.12
C THR A 198 3.29 6.36 -3.29
N ARG A 199 4.32 6.97 -3.87
CA ARG A 199 5.23 6.41 -4.88
C ARG A 199 6.60 6.14 -4.27
N GLY A 200 7.35 5.20 -4.88
CA GLY A 200 8.72 4.89 -4.52
C GLY A 200 8.86 3.91 -3.36
N ALA A 201 10.09 3.69 -2.93
CA ALA A 201 10.45 2.77 -1.85
C ALA A 201 10.18 3.44 -0.48
N SER A 202 8.91 3.45 -0.06
CA SER A 202 8.46 4.07 1.19
C SER A 202 7.98 2.99 2.15
N ILE A 203 8.72 2.83 3.27
CA ILE A 203 8.56 1.77 4.26
C ILE A 203 8.05 2.42 5.55
N GLY A 204 6.82 2.12 5.93
CA GLY A 204 6.15 2.67 7.10
C GLY A 204 5.85 1.64 8.17
N HIS A 205 5.33 2.12 9.30
CA HIS A 205 4.97 1.29 10.44
C HIS A 205 6.16 0.49 11.02
N VAL A 206 7.37 1.08 10.97
CA VAL A 206 8.60 0.50 11.53
C VAL A 206 8.58 0.48 13.04
#